data_fe28376ff36344061bc4435bc25ff6cb
#
_entry.id   fe28376ff36344061bc4435bc25ff6cb
#
_cell.length_a   1.000
_cell.length_b   1.000
_cell.length_c   1.000
_cell.angle_alpha   90.00
_cell.angle_beta   90.00
_cell.angle_gamma   90.00
#
_symmetry.space_group_name_H-M   'P 1'
#
loop_
_entity.id
_entity.type
_entity.pdbx_description
1 polymer ?
#
loop_
_entity_poly.entity_id
_entity_poly.type
_entity_poly.pdbx_seq_one_letter_code
_entity_poly.pdbx_strand_id
1 'polypeptide(L)'
;MDGSPRARHLALLALVALVVAALLAPAMVSAASTDSDHDGLPNDWERTVSHTNPLKADTDGDGLSDALEDPDGDTLTNRMEWLVGTNPLKSDTDGNGVKDQREDPDHDGLRNRFEFAAGTSPKRADSDHDGIPDGSENPDNDGLNNRYEQLYQTNPRRYDTDGDGWSDGAEHKAGTDPRNAASHPSGPAPTPTPTPAPTPTPSPTPTPRPTPPPGSAPVLPGAPSCTVFPATNVWNIPIDGRPVASNSSTMLTTIGLTTGLHMDFGSYAGYGIPWQVVTSSTPRSTVTFDYADESDPGPYPIPASPLIEAGSDGHILLVDRDACRLYELFGARKVGSAWQAGSGAIWDLGSNALRTAGWTSADAAGLPILPGLVRYDEVAAGQILHALRFTTDRTRTSYIYPARHQAGESSSASLPPMGLRVRLKASVDISSFGPQAQVLLTALMQYGMILADNGSPWYISGTPDSRWNDDEFHKLQTLTGRDFEVVNTSSLHNG
;
A
#
# COMPACT_ATOMS: atom_id res chain seq x y z
N MET A 1 40.77 51.67 -34.86
CA MET A 1 40.12 50.35 -34.84
C MET A 1 41.01 49.40 -34.05
N ASP A 2 40.92 49.48 -32.78
CA ASP A 2 41.87 48.74 -31.91
C ASP A 2 41.06 47.90 -30.93
N GLY A 3 40.91 46.65 -31.27
CA GLY A 3 40.17 45.64 -30.49
C GLY A 3 41.13 45.02 -29.49
N SER A 4 41.19 45.59 -28.30
CA SER A 4 42.03 45.14 -27.20
C SER A 4 41.78 43.65 -26.85
N PRO A 5 42.82 42.82 -26.70
CA PRO A 5 42.72 41.39 -26.34
C PRO A 5 42.07 41.16 -24.98
N ARG A 6 42.00 42.19 -24.13
CA ARG A 6 41.40 42.09 -22.78
C ARG A 6 39.85 41.92 -22.77
N ALA A 7 39.13 42.40 -23.79
CA ALA A 7 37.69 42.28 -23.86
C ALA A 7 37.24 40.81 -24.21
N ARG A 8 38.07 40.06 -24.95
CA ARG A 8 37.75 38.65 -25.29
C ARG A 8 38.00 37.66 -24.14
N HIS A 9 38.97 37.97 -23.27
CA HIS A 9 39.25 37.14 -22.10
C HIS A 9 38.19 37.31 -20.99
N LEU A 10 37.65 38.51 -20.81
CA LEU A 10 36.55 38.73 -19.86
C LEU A 10 35.23 38.11 -20.28
N ALA A 11 34.93 38.09 -21.58
CA ALA A 11 33.75 37.42 -22.09
C ALA A 11 33.84 35.88 -21.99
N LEU A 12 35.05 35.31 -22.16
CA LEU A 12 35.27 33.88 -22.02
C LEU A 12 35.21 33.40 -20.55
N LEU A 13 35.74 34.23 -19.62
CA LEU A 13 35.69 33.96 -18.20
C LEU A 13 34.28 34.08 -17.63
N ALA A 14 33.44 35.00 -18.14
CA ALA A 14 32.04 35.09 -17.74
C ALA A 14 31.21 33.91 -18.25
N LEU A 15 31.52 33.39 -19.46
CA LEU A 15 30.83 32.22 -20.01
C LEU A 15 31.24 30.92 -19.28
N VAL A 16 32.51 30.77 -18.92
CA VAL A 16 33.00 29.62 -18.13
C VAL A 16 32.47 29.67 -16.71
N ALA A 17 32.33 30.85 -16.09
CA ALA A 17 31.73 30.99 -14.77
C ALA A 17 30.23 30.65 -14.78
N LEU A 18 29.48 30.96 -15.85
CA LEU A 18 28.06 30.60 -16.00
C LEU A 18 27.85 29.10 -16.23
N VAL A 19 28.74 28.45 -17.01
CA VAL A 19 28.68 27.01 -17.26
C VAL A 19 29.10 26.20 -16.03
N VAL A 20 30.09 26.68 -15.25
CA VAL A 20 30.52 26.03 -14.01
C VAL A 20 29.46 26.24 -12.89
N ALA A 21 28.77 27.37 -12.86
CA ALA A 21 27.65 27.56 -11.93
C ALA A 21 26.43 26.69 -12.25
N ALA A 22 26.21 26.36 -13.54
CA ALA A 22 25.14 25.44 -13.96
C ALA A 22 25.50 23.95 -13.69
N LEU A 23 26.79 23.61 -13.52
CA LEU A 23 27.25 22.25 -13.22
C LEU A 23 27.44 22.01 -11.71
N LEU A 24 27.31 23.05 -10.88
CA LEU A 24 27.40 22.98 -9.42
C LEU A 24 26.08 23.30 -8.72
N ALA A 25 24.95 23.28 -9.45
CA ALA A 25 23.66 23.17 -8.78
C ALA A 25 23.67 21.79 -8.08
N PRO A 26 23.56 21.73 -6.75
CA PRO A 26 23.34 20.46 -6.10
C PRO A 26 22.10 19.86 -6.75
N ALA A 27 22.19 18.64 -7.26
CA ALA A 27 21.01 17.83 -7.50
C ALA A 27 20.25 17.89 -6.18
N MET A 28 19.11 18.56 -6.16
CA MET A 28 18.17 18.41 -5.06
C MET A 28 17.77 16.94 -5.11
N VAL A 29 18.47 16.12 -4.35
CA VAL A 29 17.94 14.86 -3.88
C VAL A 29 16.68 15.30 -3.13
N SER A 30 15.52 15.02 -3.68
CA SER A 30 14.27 15.13 -2.98
C SER A 30 14.46 14.27 -1.73
N ALA A 31 14.71 14.92 -0.59
CA ALA A 31 14.64 14.25 0.68
C ALA A 31 13.21 13.71 0.75
N ALA A 32 13.06 12.43 1.03
CA ALA A 32 11.76 11.85 1.32
C ALA A 32 11.08 12.77 2.33
N SER A 33 9.92 13.28 1.98
CA SER A 33 9.17 14.18 2.83
C SER A 33 8.70 13.40 4.05
N THR A 34 9.26 13.70 5.22
CA THR A 34 8.78 13.15 6.50
C THR A 34 7.40 13.68 6.78
N ASP A 35 6.50 12.82 7.20
CA ASP A 35 5.18 13.12 7.74
C ASP A 35 5.20 12.57 9.18
N SER A 36 5.35 13.48 10.17
CA SER A 36 5.67 13.08 11.55
C SER A 36 4.45 12.82 12.44
N ASP A 37 3.30 13.36 12.07
CA ASP A 37 2.03 13.18 12.78
C ASP A 37 1.05 12.30 12.03
N HIS A 38 1.47 11.84 10.83
CA HIS A 38 0.75 10.87 10.01
C HIS A 38 -0.63 11.33 9.53
N ASP A 39 -0.78 12.63 9.27
CA ASP A 39 -2.01 13.16 8.71
C ASP A 39 -2.09 13.06 7.18
N GLY A 40 -0.98 12.71 6.53
CA GLY A 40 -0.83 12.55 5.08
C GLY A 40 -0.25 13.77 4.37
N LEU A 41 0.27 14.76 5.10
CA LEU A 41 1.00 15.89 4.58
C LEU A 41 2.50 15.80 4.93
N PRO A 42 3.39 16.19 4.02
CA PRO A 42 4.82 16.26 4.35
C PRO A 42 5.15 17.41 5.28
N ASN A 43 5.95 17.15 6.33
CA ASN A 43 6.40 18.17 7.29
C ASN A 43 6.92 19.48 6.68
N ASP A 44 7.66 19.39 5.57
CA ASP A 44 8.22 20.57 4.92
C ASP A 44 7.14 21.36 4.18
N TRP A 45 6.15 20.69 3.62
CA TRP A 45 5.01 21.32 2.98
C TRP A 45 4.12 22.01 4.02
N GLU A 46 3.88 21.36 5.15
CA GLU A 46 3.15 21.94 6.28
C GLU A 46 3.81 23.24 6.78
N ARG A 47 5.11 23.20 7.05
CA ARG A 47 5.85 24.38 7.53
C ARG A 47 5.90 25.53 6.53
N THR A 48 5.96 25.23 5.23
CA THR A 48 6.30 26.23 4.21
C THR A 48 5.11 26.64 3.36
N VAL A 49 4.06 25.82 3.29
CA VAL A 49 2.92 26.03 2.39
C VAL A 49 1.60 26.17 3.15
N SER A 50 1.14 25.13 3.87
CA SER A 50 -0.11 25.21 4.63
C SER A 50 0.02 25.96 5.95
N HIS A 51 1.23 26.06 6.50
CA HIS A 51 1.52 26.65 7.82
C HIS A 51 0.86 25.91 8.99
N THR A 52 0.64 24.61 8.84
CA THR A 52 0.20 23.70 9.89
C THR A 52 1.38 23.18 10.73
N ASN A 53 1.10 22.46 11.79
CA ASN A 53 2.14 21.96 12.70
C ASN A 53 2.47 20.48 12.39
N PRO A 54 3.64 20.17 11.82
CA PRO A 54 4.02 18.82 11.37
C PRO A 54 4.23 17.78 12.48
N LEU A 55 3.85 18.09 13.69
CA LEU A 55 3.86 17.18 14.84
C LEU A 55 2.46 17.01 15.46
N LYS A 56 1.42 17.49 14.78
CA LYS A 56 0.07 17.48 15.29
C LYS A 56 -0.92 17.42 14.13
N ALA A 57 -1.43 16.24 13.85
CA ALA A 57 -2.31 15.92 12.72
C ALA A 57 -3.61 16.73 12.61
N ASP A 58 -3.94 17.54 13.61
CA ASP A 58 -5.06 18.47 13.70
C ASP A 58 -4.52 19.69 14.47
N THR A 59 -3.98 20.66 13.75
CA THR A 59 -3.23 21.78 14.33
C THR A 59 -4.09 22.66 15.23
N ASP A 60 -5.30 23.00 14.84
CA ASP A 60 -6.19 23.90 15.58
C ASP A 60 -7.11 23.20 16.58
N GLY A 61 -7.27 21.85 16.46
CA GLY A 61 -8.02 21.03 17.40
C GLY A 61 -9.53 21.04 17.18
N ASP A 62 -9.97 21.33 15.96
CA ASP A 62 -11.39 21.36 15.61
C ASP A 62 -12.00 19.98 15.32
N GLY A 63 -11.16 18.93 15.18
CA GLY A 63 -11.54 17.54 14.95
C GLY A 63 -11.40 17.11 13.48
N LEU A 64 -10.91 17.98 12.61
CA LEU A 64 -10.55 17.70 11.24
C LEU A 64 -9.01 17.66 11.14
N SER A 65 -8.44 16.70 10.44
CA SER A 65 -6.98 16.68 10.26
C SER A 65 -6.54 17.75 9.27
N ASP A 66 -5.34 18.29 9.47
CA ASP A 66 -4.78 19.34 8.62
C ASP A 66 -4.84 18.98 7.12
N ALA A 67 -4.67 17.70 6.79
CA ALA A 67 -4.78 17.19 5.41
C ALA A 67 -6.19 17.32 4.81
N LEU A 68 -7.22 17.33 5.63
CA LEU A 68 -8.62 17.41 5.20
C LEU A 68 -9.20 18.81 5.25
N GLU A 69 -8.49 19.78 5.81
CA GLU A 69 -8.89 21.17 5.81
C GLU A 69 -8.85 21.81 4.43
N ASP A 70 -9.69 22.82 4.21
CA ASP A 70 -9.77 23.66 3.00
C ASP A 70 -9.78 25.14 3.44
N PRO A 71 -8.60 25.71 3.78
CA PRO A 71 -8.50 27.05 4.38
C PRO A 71 -8.92 28.19 3.48
N ASP A 72 -8.82 28.09 2.16
CA ASP A 72 -9.17 29.14 1.21
C ASP A 72 -10.57 28.98 0.59
N GLY A 73 -11.26 27.86 0.90
CA GLY A 73 -12.65 27.59 0.51
C GLY A 73 -12.83 27.35 -0.98
N ASP A 74 -11.84 26.78 -1.64
CA ASP A 74 -11.92 26.48 -3.06
C ASP A 74 -12.42 25.07 -3.37
N THR A 75 -12.58 24.22 -2.35
CA THR A 75 -13.03 22.83 -2.35
C THR A 75 -11.96 21.77 -2.66
N LEU A 76 -10.71 22.16 -2.79
CA LEU A 76 -9.59 21.27 -2.66
C LEU A 76 -9.14 21.24 -1.20
N THR A 77 -8.90 20.08 -0.65
CA THR A 77 -8.31 19.95 0.69
C THR A 77 -6.80 20.16 0.62
N ASN A 78 -6.17 20.48 1.74
CA ASN A 78 -4.71 20.64 1.83
C ASN A 78 -3.97 19.45 1.17
N ARG A 79 -4.46 18.21 1.36
CA ARG A 79 -3.89 17.02 0.72
C ARG A 79 -4.07 17.04 -0.81
N MET A 80 -5.24 17.43 -1.30
CA MET A 80 -5.50 17.52 -2.75
C MET A 80 -4.58 18.57 -3.37
N GLU A 81 -4.42 19.72 -2.73
CA GLU A 81 -3.56 20.80 -3.21
C GLU A 81 -2.09 20.41 -3.20
N TRP A 82 -1.64 19.70 -2.17
CA TRP A 82 -0.29 19.13 -2.18
C TRP A 82 -0.08 18.21 -3.38
N LEU A 83 -1.06 17.36 -3.72
CA LEU A 83 -0.99 16.45 -4.87
C LEU A 83 -1.00 17.20 -6.21
N VAL A 84 -1.82 18.22 -6.34
CA VAL A 84 -1.87 19.09 -7.52
C VAL A 84 -0.65 20.02 -7.59
N GLY A 85 -0.14 20.46 -6.46
CA GLY A 85 0.97 21.42 -6.34
C GLY A 85 0.50 22.86 -6.29
N THR A 86 -0.72 23.10 -5.79
CA THR A 86 -1.32 24.40 -5.55
C THR A 86 -1.08 24.88 -4.11
N ASN A 87 -1.55 26.07 -3.75
CA ASN A 87 -1.33 26.67 -2.44
C ASN A 87 -2.64 26.76 -1.65
N PRO A 88 -2.80 26.01 -0.55
CA PRO A 88 -4.05 25.87 0.22
C PRO A 88 -4.52 27.17 0.92
N LEU A 89 -3.76 28.23 0.78
CA LEU A 89 -4.12 29.57 1.30
C LEU A 89 -4.53 30.53 0.20
N LYS A 90 -4.67 30.05 -1.06
CA LYS A 90 -4.99 30.85 -2.24
C LYS A 90 -5.82 30.06 -3.23
N SER A 91 -7.10 30.30 -3.29
CA SER A 91 -8.04 29.62 -4.21
C SER A 91 -7.77 29.82 -5.72
N ASP A 92 -6.70 30.51 -6.09
CA ASP A 92 -6.16 30.76 -7.42
C ASP A 92 -4.66 30.99 -7.23
N THR A 93 -3.90 29.90 -7.24
CA THR A 93 -2.48 29.91 -6.87
C THR A 93 -1.63 30.73 -7.81
N ASP A 94 -1.84 30.64 -9.11
CA ASP A 94 -1.05 31.32 -10.13
C ASP A 94 -1.61 32.69 -10.55
N GLY A 95 -2.83 33.04 -10.09
CA GLY A 95 -3.47 34.32 -10.33
C GLY A 95 -4.00 34.51 -11.75
N ASN A 96 -4.29 33.40 -12.47
CA ASN A 96 -4.77 33.44 -13.85
C ASN A 96 -6.28 33.72 -13.97
N GLY A 97 -7.01 33.79 -12.85
CA GLY A 97 -8.44 33.99 -12.77
C GLY A 97 -9.29 32.76 -12.82
N VAL A 98 -8.67 31.57 -12.87
CA VAL A 98 -9.30 30.26 -12.71
C VAL A 98 -8.93 29.72 -11.33
N LYS A 99 -9.90 29.31 -10.55
CA LYS A 99 -9.63 28.69 -9.24
C LYS A 99 -8.98 27.34 -9.40
N ASP A 100 -8.09 26.96 -8.48
CA ASP A 100 -7.28 25.73 -8.52
C ASP A 100 -8.12 24.46 -8.73
N GLN A 101 -9.28 24.36 -8.09
CA GLN A 101 -10.24 23.27 -8.29
C GLN A 101 -10.78 23.12 -9.72
N ARG A 102 -10.70 24.17 -10.53
CA ARG A 102 -11.23 24.23 -11.91
C ARG A 102 -10.16 24.13 -12.98
N GLU A 103 -8.92 24.11 -12.58
CA GLU A 103 -7.81 23.91 -13.49
C GLU A 103 -7.77 22.45 -14.00
N ASP A 104 -7.16 22.27 -15.15
CA ASP A 104 -6.96 21.01 -15.85
C ASP A 104 -5.49 21.00 -16.34
N PRO A 105 -4.56 20.62 -15.44
CA PRO A 105 -3.12 20.72 -15.71
C PRO A 105 -2.59 19.76 -16.78
N ASP A 106 -3.19 18.60 -16.96
CA ASP A 106 -2.76 17.58 -17.92
C ASP A 106 -3.57 17.58 -19.24
N HIS A 107 -4.63 18.45 -19.27
CA HIS A 107 -5.43 18.72 -20.48
C HIS A 107 -6.24 17.52 -21.01
N ASP A 108 -6.68 16.64 -20.15
CA ASP A 108 -7.53 15.52 -20.50
C ASP A 108 -9.03 15.88 -20.52
N GLY A 109 -9.37 17.09 -20.01
CA GLY A 109 -10.71 17.67 -19.97
C GLY A 109 -11.42 17.46 -18.65
N LEU A 110 -10.80 16.85 -17.66
CA LEU A 110 -11.25 16.87 -16.26
C LEU A 110 -10.57 18.02 -15.51
N ARG A 111 -11.28 18.55 -14.54
CA ARG A 111 -10.77 19.57 -13.63
C ARG A 111 -10.27 18.89 -12.36
N ASN A 112 -9.29 19.46 -11.70
CA ASN A 112 -8.68 18.92 -10.47
C ASN A 112 -9.70 18.30 -9.50
N ARG A 113 -10.79 19.01 -9.20
CA ARG A 113 -11.84 18.49 -8.30
C ARG A 113 -12.50 17.23 -8.81
N PHE A 114 -12.76 17.15 -10.12
CA PHE A 114 -13.44 16.00 -10.71
C PHE A 114 -12.53 14.79 -10.85
N GLU A 115 -11.25 15.00 -11.04
CA GLU A 115 -10.27 13.93 -11.04
C GLU A 115 -10.21 13.23 -9.67
N PHE A 116 -10.19 13.98 -8.57
CA PHE A 116 -10.30 13.37 -7.25
C PHE A 116 -11.62 12.62 -7.05
N ALA A 117 -12.73 13.10 -7.62
CA ALA A 117 -14.01 12.40 -7.57
C ALA A 117 -13.99 11.12 -8.44
N ALA A 118 -13.37 11.16 -9.61
CA ALA A 118 -13.18 10.02 -10.50
C ALA A 118 -12.11 9.05 -9.95
N GLY A 119 -11.17 9.54 -9.13
CA GLY A 119 -10.02 8.81 -8.60
C GLY A 119 -8.87 8.71 -9.59
N THR A 120 -8.74 9.73 -10.42
CA THR A 120 -7.69 9.89 -11.40
C THR A 120 -6.65 10.91 -10.93
N SER A 121 -5.57 11.10 -11.66
CA SER A 121 -4.45 11.96 -11.27
C SER A 121 -4.46 13.28 -12.03
N PRO A 122 -4.62 14.44 -11.36
CA PRO A 122 -4.63 15.75 -12.02
C PRO A 122 -3.34 16.13 -12.79
N LYS A 123 -2.39 15.24 -12.89
CA LYS A 123 -1.10 15.44 -13.57
C LYS A 123 -0.85 14.44 -14.68
N ARG A 124 -1.83 13.57 -15.00
CA ARG A 124 -1.70 12.53 -16.01
C ARG A 124 -3.01 12.35 -16.74
N ALA A 125 -3.06 12.73 -17.99
CA ALA A 125 -4.24 12.63 -18.83
C ALA A 125 -4.78 11.20 -19.08
N ASP A 126 -4.05 10.18 -18.67
CA ASP A 126 -4.36 8.76 -18.70
C ASP A 126 -3.67 8.16 -17.47
N SER A 127 -4.42 8.07 -16.38
CA SER A 127 -3.90 7.72 -15.07
C SER A 127 -3.49 6.24 -14.96
N ASP A 128 -4.27 5.34 -15.57
CA ASP A 128 -4.06 3.91 -15.50
C ASP A 128 -3.29 3.34 -16.71
N HIS A 129 -3.00 4.21 -17.71
CA HIS A 129 -2.23 3.88 -18.90
C HIS A 129 -2.89 2.80 -19.80
N ASP A 130 -4.21 2.75 -19.83
CA ASP A 130 -4.95 1.83 -20.68
C ASP A 130 -5.13 2.36 -22.14
N GLY A 131 -4.74 3.62 -22.37
CA GLY A 131 -4.81 4.32 -23.66
C GLY A 131 -6.10 5.12 -23.83
N ILE A 132 -6.96 5.21 -22.82
CA ILE A 132 -8.15 6.05 -22.77
C ILE A 132 -7.86 7.21 -21.82
N PRO A 133 -7.97 8.48 -22.24
CA PRO A 133 -7.84 9.60 -21.33
C PRO A 133 -8.89 9.56 -20.22
N ASP A 134 -8.52 9.93 -18.98
CA ASP A 134 -9.37 9.88 -17.79
C ASP A 134 -10.73 10.55 -17.99
N GLY A 135 -10.77 11.67 -18.71
CA GLY A 135 -12.02 12.35 -19.08
C GLY A 135 -12.94 11.55 -20.00
N SER A 136 -12.44 10.53 -20.67
CA SER A 136 -13.21 9.67 -21.60
C SER A 136 -13.65 8.36 -20.99
N GLU A 137 -13.16 8.03 -19.80
CA GLU A 137 -13.55 6.84 -19.06
C GLU A 137 -14.96 6.93 -18.49
N ASN A 138 -15.55 5.77 -18.22
CA ASN A 138 -16.85 5.60 -17.56
C ASN A 138 -16.74 4.45 -16.54
N PRO A 139 -16.21 4.72 -15.33
CA PRO A 139 -15.88 3.69 -14.38
C PRO A 139 -17.07 2.96 -13.76
N ASP A 140 -18.25 3.59 -13.68
CA ASP A 140 -19.47 2.99 -13.15
C ASP A 140 -20.40 2.38 -14.22
N ASN A 141 -20.06 2.55 -15.50
CA ASN A 141 -20.77 2.00 -16.65
C ASN A 141 -22.25 2.44 -16.75
N ASP A 142 -22.58 3.63 -16.33
CA ASP A 142 -23.90 4.19 -16.33
C ASP A 142 -24.34 4.77 -17.70
N GLY A 143 -23.36 4.97 -18.62
CA GLY A 143 -23.53 5.52 -19.95
C GLY A 143 -23.09 6.98 -20.11
N LEU A 144 -22.58 7.61 -19.03
CA LEU A 144 -21.84 8.88 -19.07
C LEU A 144 -20.35 8.60 -18.88
N ASN A 145 -19.50 9.37 -19.54
CA ASN A 145 -18.07 9.39 -19.21
C ASN A 145 -17.77 10.53 -18.23
N ASN A 146 -16.60 10.48 -17.62
CA ASN A 146 -16.17 11.41 -16.57
C ASN A 146 -16.35 12.90 -16.98
N ARG A 147 -16.14 13.26 -18.25
CA ARG A 147 -16.42 14.62 -18.76
C ARG A 147 -17.88 15.01 -18.71
N TYR A 148 -18.76 14.08 -19.07
CA TYR A 148 -20.20 14.34 -19.01
C TYR A 148 -20.67 14.39 -17.57
N GLU A 149 -20.15 13.56 -16.71
CA GLU A 149 -20.45 13.61 -15.29
C GLU A 149 -19.97 14.92 -14.65
N GLN A 150 -18.77 15.38 -15.02
CA GLN A 150 -18.33 16.73 -14.66
C GLN A 150 -19.31 17.80 -15.14
N LEU A 151 -19.84 17.68 -16.34
CA LEU A 151 -20.80 18.62 -16.89
C LEU A 151 -22.13 18.62 -16.15
N TYR A 152 -22.63 17.43 -15.79
CA TYR A 152 -23.91 17.25 -15.10
C TYR A 152 -23.77 17.29 -13.59
N GLN A 153 -22.56 17.31 -13.06
CA GLN A 153 -22.27 17.30 -11.62
C GLN A 153 -22.79 16.00 -10.95
N THR A 154 -22.71 14.90 -11.64
CA THR A 154 -22.98 13.55 -11.15
C THR A 154 -21.73 12.91 -10.55
N ASN A 155 -21.83 11.72 -10.01
CA ASN A 155 -20.73 11.05 -9.35
C ASN A 155 -20.13 9.96 -10.26
N PRO A 156 -18.90 10.14 -10.79
CA PRO A 156 -18.29 9.24 -11.77
C PRO A 156 -18.02 7.81 -11.29
N ARG A 157 -18.34 7.52 -10.05
CA ARG A 157 -18.22 6.18 -9.45
C ARG A 157 -19.53 5.63 -8.94
N ARG A 158 -20.63 6.25 -9.31
CA ARG A 158 -21.93 5.85 -8.84
C ARG A 158 -22.97 5.87 -9.96
N TYR A 159 -23.29 4.69 -10.48
CA TYR A 159 -24.23 4.41 -11.56
C TYR A 159 -25.55 5.22 -11.52
N ASP A 160 -26.02 5.61 -10.34
CA ASP A 160 -27.26 6.34 -10.04
C ASP A 160 -26.93 7.31 -8.90
N THR A 161 -26.69 8.57 -9.23
CA THR A 161 -26.20 9.58 -8.29
C THR A 161 -27.19 9.90 -7.19
N ASP A 162 -28.48 10.01 -7.50
CA ASP A 162 -29.52 10.40 -6.53
C ASP A 162 -30.25 9.21 -5.88
N GLY A 163 -30.08 8.00 -6.41
CA GLY A 163 -30.58 6.76 -5.81
C GLY A 163 -32.04 6.45 -6.10
N ASP A 164 -32.60 6.97 -7.20
CA ASP A 164 -34.00 6.76 -7.57
C ASP A 164 -34.24 5.48 -8.39
N GLY A 165 -33.15 4.80 -8.81
CA GLY A 165 -33.15 3.54 -9.55
C GLY A 165 -32.94 3.70 -11.07
N TRP A 166 -32.79 4.92 -11.56
CA TRP A 166 -32.37 5.20 -12.91
C TRP A 166 -30.88 5.54 -12.95
N SER A 167 -30.19 5.18 -14.03
CA SER A 167 -28.78 5.58 -14.17
C SER A 167 -28.69 7.01 -14.65
N ASP A 168 -27.64 7.72 -14.26
CA ASP A 168 -27.40 9.11 -14.66
C ASP A 168 -27.42 9.26 -16.18
N GLY A 169 -26.83 8.30 -16.90
CA GLY A 169 -26.85 8.25 -18.37
C GLY A 169 -28.24 8.00 -18.98
N ALA A 170 -29.10 7.21 -18.33
CA ALA A 170 -30.48 6.99 -18.78
C ALA A 170 -31.34 8.24 -18.54
N GLU A 171 -31.15 8.93 -17.45
CA GLU A 171 -31.83 10.17 -17.13
C GLU A 171 -31.41 11.31 -18.05
N HIS A 172 -30.09 11.45 -18.25
CA HIS A 172 -29.57 12.40 -19.25
C HIS A 172 -30.23 12.18 -20.63
N LYS A 173 -30.27 10.92 -21.10
CA LYS A 173 -30.89 10.56 -22.37
C LYS A 173 -32.39 10.87 -22.40
N ALA A 174 -33.09 10.76 -21.27
CA ALA A 174 -34.50 11.06 -21.14
C ALA A 174 -34.81 12.57 -20.92
N GLY A 175 -33.78 13.37 -20.64
CA GLY A 175 -33.90 14.81 -20.34
C GLY A 175 -34.41 15.10 -18.94
N THR A 176 -34.22 14.19 -18.01
CA THR A 176 -34.48 14.35 -16.56
C THR A 176 -33.21 14.77 -15.82
N ASP A 177 -33.30 15.19 -14.56
CA ASP A 177 -32.13 15.66 -13.76
C ASP A 177 -31.59 14.50 -12.92
N PRO A 178 -30.39 13.97 -13.21
CA PRO A 178 -29.82 12.81 -12.54
C PRO A 178 -29.35 13.08 -11.08
N ARG A 179 -29.64 14.25 -10.56
CA ARG A 179 -29.35 14.63 -9.15
C ARG A 179 -30.60 14.92 -8.35
N ASN A 180 -31.77 14.61 -8.91
CA ASN A 180 -33.03 14.87 -8.28
C ASN A 180 -33.97 13.67 -8.41
N ALA A 181 -33.98 12.82 -7.43
CA ALA A 181 -34.78 11.58 -7.37
C ALA A 181 -36.29 11.74 -7.65
N ALA A 182 -36.78 12.98 -7.70
CA ALA A 182 -38.17 13.28 -8.12
C ALA A 182 -38.30 13.59 -9.62
N SER A 183 -37.17 13.69 -10.35
CA SER A 183 -37.09 14.04 -11.76
C SER A 183 -36.61 12.87 -12.60
N HIS A 184 -37.29 11.78 -12.60
CA HIS A 184 -36.94 10.56 -13.31
C HIS A 184 -37.79 10.31 -14.57
N PRO A 185 -37.36 9.47 -15.51
CA PRO A 185 -38.15 9.03 -16.66
C PRO A 185 -39.46 8.38 -16.24
N SER A 186 -40.50 8.57 -17.04
CA SER A 186 -41.86 8.02 -16.72
C SER A 186 -41.87 6.49 -16.87
N GLY A 187 -42.21 5.78 -15.81
CA GLY A 187 -42.30 4.31 -15.79
C GLY A 187 -41.59 3.70 -14.58
N PRO A 188 -41.66 2.38 -14.37
CA PRO A 188 -40.80 1.73 -13.38
C PRO A 188 -39.33 1.88 -13.83
N ALA A 189 -38.46 2.19 -12.89
CA ALA A 189 -37.03 2.18 -13.14
C ALA A 189 -36.63 0.86 -13.84
N PRO A 190 -35.81 0.88 -14.88
CA PRO A 190 -35.35 -0.35 -15.45
C PRO A 190 -34.71 -1.15 -14.34
N THR A 191 -35.30 -2.31 -14.02
CA THR A 191 -34.55 -3.29 -13.22
C THR A 191 -33.19 -3.35 -13.87
N PRO A 192 -32.06 -3.12 -13.15
CA PRO A 192 -30.77 -3.20 -13.76
C PRO A 192 -30.72 -4.50 -14.55
N THR A 193 -30.89 -4.38 -15.86
CA THR A 193 -30.73 -5.55 -16.73
C THR A 193 -29.31 -5.94 -16.45
N PRO A 194 -29.05 -7.15 -15.93
CA PRO A 194 -27.67 -7.58 -15.82
C PRO A 194 -27.13 -7.33 -17.21
N THR A 195 -26.18 -6.42 -17.34
CA THR A 195 -25.48 -6.13 -18.60
C THR A 195 -25.32 -7.47 -19.25
N PRO A 196 -25.91 -7.76 -20.46
CA PRO A 196 -25.76 -9.08 -21.03
C PRO A 196 -24.27 -9.31 -20.98
N ALA A 197 -23.89 -10.24 -20.09
CA ALA A 197 -22.51 -10.61 -19.94
C ALA A 197 -22.01 -10.75 -21.37
N PRO A 198 -21.02 -9.96 -21.83
CA PRO A 198 -20.61 -9.94 -23.24
C PRO A 198 -20.67 -11.39 -23.63
N THR A 199 -21.50 -11.72 -24.65
CA THR A 199 -21.74 -13.13 -25.07
C THR A 199 -20.39 -13.73 -24.99
N PRO A 200 -20.11 -14.67 -24.08
CA PRO A 200 -18.74 -15.03 -23.81
C PRO A 200 -18.20 -15.41 -25.18
N THR A 201 -17.45 -14.50 -25.80
CA THR A 201 -16.38 -14.94 -26.72
C THR A 201 -15.76 -15.99 -25.87
N PRO A 202 -15.85 -17.34 -26.26
CA PRO A 202 -15.49 -18.37 -25.32
C PRO A 202 -14.22 -17.89 -24.69
N SER A 203 -14.39 -17.35 -23.48
CA SER A 203 -13.26 -16.86 -22.68
C SER A 203 -12.38 -18.06 -22.70
N PRO A 204 -11.14 -17.97 -23.20
CA PRO A 204 -10.32 -19.15 -23.22
C PRO A 204 -10.52 -19.72 -21.83
N THR A 205 -11.22 -20.87 -21.74
CA THR A 205 -11.53 -21.57 -20.50
C THR A 205 -10.33 -21.31 -19.67
N PRO A 206 -10.39 -20.59 -18.49
CA PRO A 206 -9.18 -20.22 -17.79
C PRO A 206 -8.39 -21.50 -17.76
N THR A 207 -7.32 -21.53 -18.55
CA THR A 207 -6.47 -22.74 -18.64
C THR A 207 -6.19 -22.96 -17.19
N PRO A 208 -6.59 -24.09 -16.57
CA PRO A 208 -6.46 -24.27 -15.13
C PRO A 208 -5.04 -23.83 -14.85
N ARG A 209 -4.89 -22.67 -14.18
CA ARG A 209 -3.56 -22.11 -13.89
C ARG A 209 -2.78 -23.26 -13.32
N PRO A 210 -1.62 -23.64 -13.83
CA PRO A 210 -0.92 -24.79 -13.32
C PRO A 210 -0.88 -24.63 -11.80
N THR A 211 -1.65 -25.45 -11.10
CA THR A 211 -1.53 -25.51 -9.65
C THR A 211 -0.06 -25.83 -9.42
N PRO A 212 0.72 -24.98 -8.75
CA PRO A 212 2.12 -25.29 -8.50
C PRO A 212 2.16 -26.70 -7.96
N PRO A 213 3.12 -27.52 -8.36
CA PRO A 213 3.23 -28.87 -7.79
C PRO A 213 3.23 -28.70 -6.28
N PRO A 214 2.40 -29.47 -5.53
CA PRO A 214 2.39 -29.39 -4.08
C PRO A 214 3.82 -29.55 -3.58
N GLY A 215 4.35 -28.55 -2.88
CA GLY A 215 5.71 -28.57 -2.35
C GLY A 215 6.72 -27.64 -3.04
N SER A 216 6.29 -26.67 -3.86
CA SER A 216 7.19 -25.61 -4.31
C SER A 216 7.30 -24.55 -3.21
N ALA A 217 8.51 -24.35 -2.69
CA ALA A 217 8.80 -23.23 -1.79
C ALA A 217 9.15 -21.97 -2.60
N PRO A 218 8.73 -20.75 -2.16
CA PRO A 218 9.09 -19.52 -2.84
C PRO A 218 10.61 -19.32 -2.89
N VAL A 219 11.11 -18.71 -3.96
CA VAL A 219 12.51 -18.28 -4.10
C VAL A 219 12.58 -16.76 -4.21
N LEU A 220 13.72 -16.18 -3.91
CA LEU A 220 13.92 -14.73 -3.91
C LEU A 220 14.72 -14.27 -5.12
N PRO A 221 14.35 -13.17 -5.77
CA PRO A 221 15.20 -12.50 -6.76
C PRO A 221 16.60 -12.23 -6.20
N GLY A 222 17.65 -12.57 -6.97
CA GLY A 222 19.03 -12.40 -6.52
C GLY A 222 19.56 -13.45 -5.52
N ALA A 223 18.69 -14.36 -5.03
CA ALA A 223 19.06 -15.49 -4.19
C ALA A 223 18.35 -16.81 -4.65
N PRO A 224 18.48 -17.20 -5.93
CA PRO A 224 17.65 -18.29 -6.51
C PRO A 224 17.96 -19.68 -5.94
N SER A 225 19.07 -19.85 -5.24
CA SER A 225 19.43 -21.08 -4.54
C SER A 225 18.82 -21.17 -3.13
N CYS A 226 18.23 -20.09 -2.63
CA CYS A 226 17.63 -20.05 -1.30
C CYS A 226 16.09 -20.02 -1.43
N THR A 227 15.43 -21.04 -0.91
CA THR A 227 13.98 -21.01 -0.73
C THR A 227 13.61 -20.17 0.48
N VAL A 228 12.45 -19.52 0.45
CA VAL A 228 11.89 -18.86 1.63
C VAL A 228 11.20 -19.91 2.48
N PHE A 229 11.99 -20.58 3.29
CA PHE A 229 11.65 -21.76 4.07
C PHE A 229 11.30 -23.01 3.24
N PRO A 230 11.33 -24.20 3.85
CA PRO A 230 10.86 -25.43 3.20
C PRO A 230 9.38 -25.37 2.82
N ALA A 231 8.97 -26.14 1.83
CA ALA A 231 7.56 -26.24 1.43
C ALA A 231 6.63 -26.72 2.56
N THR A 232 7.18 -27.42 3.56
CA THR A 232 6.46 -27.87 4.76
C THR A 232 6.38 -26.80 5.86
N ASN A 233 6.94 -25.62 5.64
CA ASN A 233 6.83 -24.50 6.57
C ASN A 233 5.39 -23.98 6.63
N VAL A 234 4.94 -23.57 7.80
CA VAL A 234 3.60 -23.04 8.02
C VAL A 234 3.24 -21.86 7.12
N TRP A 235 4.21 -21.04 6.71
CA TRP A 235 4.01 -19.97 5.75
C TRP A 235 3.61 -20.52 4.37
N ASN A 236 4.17 -21.65 3.95
CA ASN A 236 4.04 -22.23 2.62
C ASN A 236 2.93 -23.31 2.53
N ILE A 237 2.22 -23.60 3.63
CA ILE A 237 1.14 -24.60 3.66
C ILE A 237 -0.19 -23.95 3.29
N PRO A 238 -0.89 -24.43 2.23
CA PRO A 238 -2.25 -24.02 1.91
C PRO A 238 -3.23 -24.32 3.04
N ILE A 239 -4.23 -23.45 3.20
CA ILE A 239 -5.27 -23.57 4.23
C ILE A 239 -6.69 -23.55 3.68
N ASP A 240 -6.86 -23.52 2.37
CA ASP A 240 -8.14 -23.51 1.66
C ASP A 240 -9.08 -24.65 2.07
N GLY A 241 -8.54 -25.85 2.31
CA GLY A 241 -9.29 -27.01 2.80
C GLY A 241 -9.46 -27.10 4.33
N ARG A 242 -8.98 -26.13 5.11
CA ARG A 242 -9.05 -26.20 6.58
C ARG A 242 -10.42 -25.75 7.11
N PRO A 243 -10.92 -26.36 8.21
CA PRO A 243 -12.20 -25.94 8.78
C PRO A 243 -12.12 -24.55 9.39
N VAL A 244 -13.25 -23.87 9.35
CA VAL A 244 -13.43 -22.57 10.02
C VAL A 244 -13.40 -22.78 11.53
N ALA A 245 -12.74 -21.87 12.25
CA ALA A 245 -12.68 -21.90 13.71
C ALA A 245 -14.06 -21.57 14.33
N SER A 246 -14.45 -22.27 15.38
CA SER A 246 -15.76 -22.08 16.03
C SER A 246 -16.00 -20.67 16.58
N ASN A 247 -14.93 -19.93 16.89
CA ASN A 247 -14.95 -18.55 17.38
C ASN A 247 -14.64 -17.50 16.29
N SER A 248 -14.67 -17.90 15.02
CA SER A 248 -14.33 -17.03 13.87
C SER A 248 -15.10 -15.70 13.92
N SER A 249 -16.42 -15.73 14.05
CA SER A 249 -17.25 -14.52 14.07
C SER A 249 -16.89 -13.56 15.23
N THR A 250 -16.58 -14.09 16.40
CA THR A 250 -16.21 -13.29 17.57
C THR A 250 -14.90 -12.54 17.32
N MET A 251 -13.88 -13.22 16.79
CA MET A 251 -12.57 -12.63 16.51
C MET A 251 -12.66 -11.60 15.39
N LEU A 252 -13.36 -11.91 14.30
CA LEU A 252 -13.56 -10.97 13.19
C LEU A 252 -14.31 -9.71 13.62
N THR A 253 -15.29 -9.85 14.54
CA THR A 253 -15.98 -8.68 15.11
C THR A 253 -15.01 -7.76 15.85
N THR A 254 -14.05 -8.33 16.54
CA THR A 254 -13.07 -7.56 17.31
C THR A 254 -12.02 -6.90 16.41
N ILE A 255 -11.60 -7.59 15.33
CA ILE A 255 -10.67 -7.02 14.34
C ILE A 255 -11.36 -5.90 13.54
N GLY A 256 -12.67 -6.02 13.27
CA GLY A 256 -13.46 -5.03 12.53
C GLY A 256 -14.16 -5.64 11.32
N LEU A 257 -15.47 -5.91 11.46
CA LEU A 257 -16.28 -6.52 10.38
C LEU A 257 -16.52 -5.61 9.19
N THR A 258 -16.48 -4.30 9.38
CA THR A 258 -16.76 -3.30 8.36
C THR A 258 -15.53 -2.53 7.92
N THR A 259 -14.40 -2.82 8.52
CA THR A 259 -13.11 -2.21 8.16
C THR A 259 -12.59 -2.87 6.88
N GLY A 260 -12.22 -2.06 5.91
CA GLY A 260 -11.71 -2.51 4.62
C GLY A 260 -10.30 -3.08 4.70
N LEU A 261 -9.98 -3.96 3.77
CA LEU A 261 -8.65 -4.50 3.59
C LEU A 261 -7.73 -3.38 3.07
N HIS A 262 -6.56 -3.20 3.67
CA HIS A 262 -5.61 -2.16 3.30
C HIS A 262 -4.24 -2.75 2.95
N MET A 263 -3.69 -2.28 1.82
CA MET A 263 -2.32 -2.62 1.43
C MET A 263 -1.38 -1.57 2.00
N ASP A 264 -0.48 -2.02 2.89
CA ASP A 264 0.52 -1.17 3.53
C ASP A 264 1.83 -1.19 2.73
N PHE A 265 1.71 -0.99 1.44
CA PHE A 265 2.78 -0.89 0.46
C PHE A 265 2.22 -0.37 -0.85
N GLY A 266 3.09 0.15 -1.73
CA GLY A 266 2.65 0.69 -3.02
C GLY A 266 3.80 1.04 -3.95
N SER A 267 3.47 1.81 -5.00
CA SER A 267 4.42 2.24 -6.02
C SER A 267 5.46 3.25 -5.52
N TYR A 268 5.19 3.93 -4.41
CA TYR A 268 6.12 4.85 -3.79
C TYR A 268 7.22 4.11 -3.01
N ALA A 269 8.49 4.41 -3.28
CA ALA A 269 9.63 3.71 -2.69
C ALA A 269 9.74 3.80 -1.16
N GLY A 270 9.09 4.78 -0.54
CA GLY A 270 9.02 4.94 0.92
C GLY A 270 7.78 4.27 1.55
N TYR A 271 6.97 3.53 0.79
CA TYR A 271 5.76 2.91 1.30
C TYR A 271 5.81 1.40 1.21
N GLY A 272 6.05 0.75 2.34
CA GLY A 272 6.26 -0.69 2.50
C GLY A 272 7.62 -1.03 3.08
N ILE A 273 7.84 -2.30 3.37
CA ILE A 273 9.05 -2.81 4.02
C ILE A 273 10.06 -3.29 2.97
N PRO A 274 11.16 -2.56 2.72
CA PRO A 274 12.15 -2.95 1.74
C PRO A 274 13.03 -4.09 2.25
N TRP A 275 13.57 -4.88 1.32
CA TRP A 275 14.56 -5.90 1.62
C TRP A 275 15.67 -5.89 0.57
N GLN A 276 16.82 -6.48 0.90
CA GLN A 276 17.95 -6.57 -0.03
C GLN A 276 18.76 -7.84 0.16
N VAL A 277 19.43 -8.24 -0.93
CA VAL A 277 20.36 -9.38 -0.91
C VAL A 277 21.74 -8.91 -0.51
N VAL A 278 22.37 -9.66 0.38
CA VAL A 278 23.76 -9.52 0.81
C VAL A 278 24.53 -10.81 0.53
N THR A 279 25.85 -10.79 0.70
CA THR A 279 26.72 -11.94 0.47
C THR A 279 27.63 -12.19 1.66
N SER A 280 28.33 -13.29 1.66
CA SER A 280 29.36 -13.63 2.66
C SER A 280 30.48 -12.57 2.76
N SER A 281 30.72 -11.79 1.70
CA SER A 281 31.68 -10.69 1.68
C SER A 281 31.15 -9.37 2.25
N THR A 282 29.86 -9.27 2.55
CA THR A 282 29.28 -8.06 3.18
C THR A 282 29.85 -7.89 4.59
N PRO A 283 30.33 -6.69 4.93
CA PRO A 283 30.86 -6.43 6.27
C PRO A 283 29.85 -6.77 7.36
N ARG A 284 30.34 -7.39 8.43
CA ARG A 284 29.53 -7.78 9.58
C ARG A 284 29.62 -6.72 10.65
N SER A 285 28.47 -6.28 11.16
CA SER A 285 28.34 -5.29 12.24
C SER A 285 27.75 -5.92 13.50
N THR A 286 28.30 -5.54 14.64
CA THR A 286 27.63 -5.77 15.94
C THR A 286 26.52 -4.76 16.08
N VAL A 287 25.36 -5.20 16.57
CA VAL A 287 24.19 -4.37 16.87
C VAL A 287 23.92 -4.43 18.37
N THR A 288 23.65 -3.29 18.97
CA THR A 288 23.19 -3.21 20.36
C THR A 288 21.67 -3.15 20.35
N PHE A 289 21.01 -3.98 21.17
CA PHE A 289 19.55 -4.12 21.19
C PHE A 289 18.94 -3.54 22.45
N ASP A 290 17.78 -2.92 22.32
CA ASP A 290 16.95 -2.50 23.45
C ASP A 290 16.32 -3.74 24.14
N TYR A 291 15.94 -4.79 23.35
CA TYR A 291 15.47 -6.10 23.82
C TYR A 291 16.55 -7.18 23.61
N ALA A 292 17.71 -6.99 24.29
CA ALA A 292 18.89 -7.84 24.05
C ALA A 292 18.70 -9.31 24.47
N ASP A 293 17.87 -9.58 25.45
CA ASP A 293 17.54 -10.91 25.98
C ASP A 293 16.60 -11.71 25.06
N GLU A 294 15.94 -11.02 24.11
CA GLU A 294 15.06 -11.63 23.12
C GLU A 294 15.59 -11.49 21.68
N SER A 295 16.83 -11.04 21.52
CA SER A 295 17.46 -10.76 20.21
C SER A 295 18.61 -11.71 19.93
N ASP A 296 18.78 -12.09 18.65
CA ASP A 296 19.95 -12.83 18.21
C ASP A 296 21.18 -11.91 18.18
N PRO A 297 22.28 -12.23 18.85
CA PRO A 297 23.39 -11.29 19.04
C PRO A 297 24.18 -10.93 17.77
N GLY A 298 23.94 -11.63 16.68
CA GLY A 298 24.64 -11.40 15.39
C GLY A 298 25.99 -12.11 15.28
N PRO A 299 26.93 -11.56 14.47
CA PRO A 299 26.90 -10.26 13.80
C PRO A 299 26.00 -10.23 12.53
N TYR A 300 25.49 -9.01 12.20
CA TYR A 300 24.58 -8.75 11.08
C TYR A 300 25.33 -8.24 9.86
N PRO A 301 25.04 -8.75 8.63
CA PRO A 301 25.71 -8.34 7.39
C PRO A 301 25.12 -7.02 6.85
N ILE A 302 25.35 -5.91 7.55
CA ILE A 302 24.79 -4.62 7.19
C ILE A 302 25.69 -3.92 6.17
N PRO A 303 25.24 -3.67 4.93
CA PRO A 303 26.04 -2.96 3.93
C PRO A 303 26.23 -1.49 4.30
N ALA A 304 27.08 -0.78 3.55
CA ALA A 304 27.39 0.63 3.80
C ALA A 304 26.13 1.54 3.68
N SER A 305 25.22 1.18 2.79
CA SER A 305 23.94 1.86 2.55
C SER A 305 22.82 0.81 2.56
N PRO A 306 22.33 0.41 3.73
CA PRO A 306 21.23 -0.53 3.82
C PRO A 306 19.92 0.12 3.38
N LEU A 307 19.01 -0.67 2.81
CA LEU A 307 17.63 -0.27 2.68
C LEU A 307 16.99 -0.33 4.07
N ILE A 308 16.39 0.78 4.49
CA ILE A 308 15.71 0.93 5.77
C ILE A 308 14.28 1.33 5.46
N GLU A 309 13.33 0.70 6.11
CA GLU A 309 11.93 1.10 6.04
C GLU A 309 11.76 2.55 6.48
N ALA A 310 10.94 3.30 5.74
CA ALA A 310 10.57 4.65 6.14
C ALA A 310 9.60 4.62 7.33
N GLY A 311 9.66 5.62 8.19
CA GLY A 311 8.80 5.70 9.38
C GLY A 311 9.51 5.34 10.68
N SER A 312 8.72 5.08 11.72
CA SER A 312 9.22 4.82 13.08
C SER A 312 9.83 3.43 13.28
N ASP A 313 9.35 2.44 12.51
CA ASP A 313 9.70 1.05 12.74
C ASP A 313 11.07 0.68 12.17
N GLY A 314 11.50 1.40 11.11
CA GLY A 314 12.88 1.38 10.64
C GLY A 314 13.44 -0.03 10.42
N HIS A 315 12.65 -0.92 9.83
CA HIS A 315 13.07 -2.29 9.58
C HIS A 315 14.25 -2.36 8.59
N ILE A 316 15.16 -3.28 8.85
CA ILE A 316 16.20 -3.70 7.90
C ILE A 316 16.06 -5.21 7.67
N LEU A 317 15.78 -5.61 6.43
CA LEU A 317 15.66 -7.01 6.04
C LEU A 317 16.79 -7.38 5.06
N LEU A 318 17.65 -8.34 5.45
CA LEU A 318 18.83 -8.73 4.68
C LEU A 318 18.83 -10.24 4.42
N VAL A 319 18.95 -10.64 3.16
CA VAL A 319 19.06 -12.04 2.76
C VAL A 319 20.49 -12.35 2.35
N ASP A 320 21.21 -13.11 3.17
CA ASP A 320 22.52 -13.64 2.83
C ASP A 320 22.33 -14.83 1.88
N ARG A 321 22.54 -14.60 0.58
CA ARG A 321 22.33 -15.61 -0.47
C ARG A 321 23.33 -16.76 -0.46
N ASP A 322 24.49 -16.56 0.15
CA ASP A 322 25.54 -17.57 0.20
C ASP A 322 25.29 -18.55 1.36
N ALA A 323 24.68 -18.07 2.45
CA ALA A 323 24.36 -18.84 3.64
C ALA A 323 22.87 -19.23 3.74
N CYS A 324 22.01 -18.74 2.84
CA CYS A 324 20.54 -18.85 2.91
C CYS A 324 20.00 -18.44 4.28
N ARG A 325 20.43 -17.28 4.77
CA ARG A 325 19.99 -16.74 6.05
C ARG A 325 19.30 -15.39 5.86
N LEU A 326 18.21 -15.22 6.59
CA LEU A 326 17.52 -13.95 6.70
C LEU A 326 17.91 -13.28 8.02
N TYR A 327 18.24 -12.01 7.96
CA TYR A 327 18.54 -11.15 9.11
C TYR A 327 17.54 -10.02 9.11
N GLU A 328 16.86 -9.82 10.22
CA GLU A 328 15.83 -8.79 10.39
C GLU A 328 16.12 -7.95 11.63
N LEU A 329 15.96 -6.64 11.53
CA LEU A 329 16.13 -5.68 12.61
C LEU A 329 14.89 -4.79 12.67
N PHE A 330 14.41 -4.51 13.87
CA PHE A 330 13.38 -3.51 14.18
C PHE A 330 14.01 -2.29 14.84
N GLY A 331 13.54 -1.08 14.49
CA GLY A 331 14.04 0.17 15.05
C GLY A 331 15.52 0.42 14.77
N ALA A 332 16.00 -0.03 13.60
CA ALA A 332 17.42 0.04 13.26
C ALA A 332 17.87 1.48 12.99
N ARG A 333 18.90 1.90 13.69
CA ARG A 333 19.47 3.25 13.58
C ARG A 333 20.98 3.23 13.71
N LYS A 334 21.66 4.12 13.00
CA LYS A 334 23.11 4.29 13.10
C LYS A 334 23.43 5.44 14.04
N VAL A 335 24.14 5.16 15.13
CA VAL A 335 24.58 6.16 16.11
C VAL A 335 26.10 6.28 16.06
N GLY A 336 26.59 7.34 15.44
CA GLY A 336 28.02 7.46 15.11
C GLY A 336 28.46 6.37 14.14
N SER A 337 29.39 5.50 14.56
CA SER A 337 29.85 4.34 13.77
C SER A 337 29.17 3.01 14.17
N ALA A 338 28.34 3.02 15.23
CA ALA A 338 27.70 1.83 15.78
C ALA A 338 26.24 1.69 15.27
N TRP A 339 25.77 0.45 15.19
CA TRP A 339 24.37 0.13 14.95
C TRP A 339 23.64 -0.15 16.26
N GLN A 340 22.44 0.38 16.37
CA GLN A 340 21.48 0.09 17.43
C GLN A 340 20.14 -0.34 16.80
N ALA A 341 19.40 -1.19 17.49
CA ALA A 341 18.06 -1.60 17.08
C ALA A 341 17.20 -1.92 18.32
N GLY A 342 15.89 -1.92 18.18
CA GLY A 342 14.97 -2.40 19.20
C GLY A 342 15.18 -3.88 19.44
N SER A 343 15.03 -4.69 18.38
CA SER A 343 15.24 -6.13 18.39
C SER A 343 15.88 -6.62 17.10
N GLY A 344 16.34 -7.89 17.10
CA GLY A 344 16.92 -8.52 15.93
C GLY A 344 16.71 -10.03 15.88
N ALA A 345 16.50 -10.55 14.67
CA ALA A 345 16.27 -11.97 14.44
C ALA A 345 17.11 -12.50 13.28
N ILE A 346 17.56 -13.75 13.41
CA ILE A 346 18.32 -14.46 12.37
C ILE A 346 17.62 -15.79 12.07
N TRP A 347 17.23 -15.97 10.82
CA TRP A 347 16.51 -17.16 10.38
C TRP A 347 17.33 -17.99 9.40
N ASP A 348 17.29 -19.29 9.57
CA ASP A 348 17.79 -20.25 8.57
C ASP A 348 16.66 -20.54 7.59
N LEU A 349 16.78 -20.04 6.36
CA LEU A 349 15.74 -20.19 5.32
C LEU A 349 15.57 -21.65 4.85
N GLY A 350 16.51 -22.53 5.15
CA GLY A 350 16.41 -23.97 4.89
C GLY A 350 15.74 -24.77 6.02
N SER A 351 15.29 -24.12 7.10
CA SER A 351 14.81 -24.79 8.32
C SER A 351 13.39 -24.39 8.68
N ASN A 352 12.68 -25.33 9.33
CA ASN A 352 11.37 -25.08 9.95
C ASN A 352 11.46 -24.65 11.42
N ALA A 353 12.67 -24.35 11.91
CA ALA A 353 12.88 -24.00 13.29
C ALA A 353 12.17 -22.68 13.67
N LEU A 354 11.47 -22.71 14.78
CA LEU A 354 10.85 -21.52 15.36
C LEU A 354 11.80 -20.87 16.36
N ARG A 355 11.61 -19.56 16.61
CA ARG A 355 12.29 -18.86 17.70
C ARG A 355 11.95 -19.48 19.07
N THR A 356 12.73 -19.12 20.07
CA THR A 356 12.45 -19.45 21.47
C THR A 356 11.07 -18.93 21.88
N ALA A 357 10.31 -19.75 22.59
CA ALA A 357 8.99 -19.34 23.09
C ALA A 357 9.11 -18.17 24.05
N GLY A 358 8.30 -17.14 23.84
CA GLY A 358 8.33 -15.89 24.60
C GLY A 358 9.28 -14.85 24.03
N TRP A 359 10.03 -15.15 22.96
CA TRP A 359 10.90 -14.17 22.30
C TRP A 359 10.18 -13.44 21.17
N THR A 360 10.32 -12.11 21.14
CA THR A 360 9.95 -11.30 19.99
C THR A 360 10.92 -11.54 18.81
N SER A 361 10.67 -10.92 17.67
CA SER A 361 11.59 -10.84 16.52
C SER A 361 11.72 -9.39 16.10
N ALA A 362 11.96 -9.13 14.83
CA ALA A 362 11.70 -7.81 14.27
C ALA A 362 10.18 -7.55 14.08
N ASP A 363 9.36 -8.55 14.31
CA ASP A 363 7.89 -8.52 14.29
C ASP A 363 7.37 -8.89 15.70
N ALA A 364 6.30 -8.25 16.16
CA ALA A 364 5.80 -8.41 17.54
C ALA A 364 5.39 -9.85 17.88
N ALA A 365 4.95 -10.64 16.92
CA ALA A 365 4.56 -12.03 17.12
C ALA A 365 5.74 -13.01 17.28
N GLY A 366 6.98 -12.56 17.18
CA GLY A 366 8.14 -13.45 17.15
C GLY A 366 8.19 -14.28 15.84
N LEU A 367 7.70 -13.72 14.75
CA LEU A 367 7.66 -14.28 13.40
C LEU A 367 8.66 -13.57 12.49
N PRO A 368 9.09 -14.18 11.38
CA PRO A 368 9.82 -13.46 10.34
C PRO A 368 8.89 -12.55 9.52
N ILE A 369 9.38 -11.39 9.11
CA ILE A 369 8.65 -10.41 8.31
C ILE A 369 8.66 -10.80 6.83
N LEU A 370 9.85 -10.99 6.24
CA LEU A 370 10.04 -11.21 4.80
C LEU A 370 9.15 -12.32 4.20
N PRO A 371 8.95 -13.47 4.84
CA PRO A 371 8.10 -14.54 4.31
C PRO A 371 6.64 -14.19 4.18
N GLY A 372 6.17 -13.18 4.90
CA GLY A 372 4.78 -12.71 4.89
C GLY A 372 4.53 -11.48 4.01
N LEU A 373 5.56 -10.88 3.42
CA LEU A 373 5.42 -9.70 2.58
C LEU A 373 4.86 -10.04 1.21
N VAL A 374 3.97 -9.19 0.70
CA VAL A 374 3.60 -9.19 -0.72
C VAL A 374 4.78 -8.66 -1.53
N ARG A 375 5.24 -9.41 -2.53
CA ARG A 375 6.36 -9.02 -3.38
C ARG A 375 5.96 -8.94 -4.85
N TYR A 376 6.44 -7.91 -5.54
CA TYR A 376 6.08 -7.70 -6.93
C TYR A 376 6.54 -8.83 -7.87
N ASP A 377 7.69 -9.43 -7.63
CA ASP A 377 8.20 -10.55 -8.43
C ASP A 377 7.24 -11.75 -8.44
N GLU A 378 6.57 -12.02 -7.33
CA GLU A 378 5.57 -13.09 -7.22
C GLU A 378 4.28 -12.74 -7.96
N VAL A 379 3.81 -11.50 -7.80
CA VAL A 379 2.63 -11.01 -8.51
C VAL A 379 2.89 -10.96 -10.02
N ALA A 380 4.05 -10.52 -10.47
CA ALA A 380 4.46 -10.55 -11.87
C ALA A 380 4.58 -11.98 -12.42
N ALA A 381 5.01 -12.95 -11.59
CA ALA A 381 4.99 -14.38 -11.91
C ALA A 381 3.56 -14.95 -11.89
N GLY A 382 2.59 -14.17 -11.44
CA GLY A 382 1.18 -14.53 -11.43
C GLY A 382 0.77 -15.40 -10.25
N GLN A 383 1.57 -15.56 -9.19
CA GLN A 383 1.24 -16.39 -8.04
C GLN A 383 2.05 -16.02 -6.80
N ILE A 384 1.40 -16.00 -5.65
CA ILE A 384 2.02 -15.95 -4.33
C ILE A 384 1.78 -17.31 -3.67
N LEU A 385 2.85 -17.97 -3.22
CA LEU A 385 2.82 -19.35 -2.73
C LEU A 385 3.02 -19.46 -1.21
N HIS A 386 2.62 -18.43 -0.48
CA HIS A 386 2.76 -18.38 0.96
C HIS A 386 1.64 -17.56 1.60
N ALA A 387 1.48 -17.66 2.91
CA ALA A 387 0.62 -16.79 3.69
C ALA A 387 1.18 -15.38 3.76
N LEU A 388 0.30 -14.40 3.84
CA LEU A 388 0.69 -13.01 4.04
C LEU A 388 0.73 -12.66 5.54
N ARG A 389 1.37 -11.55 5.91
CA ARG A 389 1.25 -10.98 7.25
C ARG A 389 0.22 -9.87 7.28
N PHE A 390 -0.49 -9.73 8.40
CA PHE A 390 -1.41 -8.62 8.62
C PHE A 390 -1.37 -8.13 10.07
N THR A 391 -1.93 -6.95 10.31
CA THR A 391 -1.97 -6.30 11.62
C THR A 391 -3.39 -6.08 12.12
N THR A 392 -3.54 -5.83 13.42
CA THR A 392 -4.74 -5.32 14.07
C THR A 392 -4.36 -4.48 15.29
N ASP A 393 -5.21 -3.53 15.67
CA ASP A 393 -4.98 -2.61 16.77
C ASP A 393 -5.09 -3.26 18.17
N ARG A 394 -5.75 -4.41 18.27
CA ARG A 394 -6.02 -5.05 19.57
C ARG A 394 -5.81 -6.54 19.53
N THR A 395 -4.88 -7.02 20.35
CA THR A 395 -4.57 -8.43 20.53
C THR A 395 -4.69 -8.84 21.99
N ARG A 396 -4.78 -10.14 22.26
CA ARG A 396 -4.76 -10.65 23.63
C ARG A 396 -3.36 -11.00 24.10
N THR A 397 -3.18 -11.08 25.42
CA THR A 397 -1.94 -11.48 26.10
C THR A 397 -1.63 -12.99 25.92
N SER A 398 -1.71 -13.47 24.68
CA SER A 398 -1.35 -14.85 24.32
C SER A 398 -1.09 -14.96 22.83
N TYR A 399 -0.42 -16.02 22.46
CA TYR A 399 -0.17 -16.37 21.06
C TYR A 399 -0.56 -17.82 20.78
N ILE A 400 -0.72 -18.14 19.50
CA ILE A 400 -0.90 -19.48 18.99
C ILE A 400 0.14 -19.75 17.90
N TYR A 401 0.44 -21.03 17.68
CA TYR A 401 1.32 -21.43 16.58
C TYR A 401 0.90 -20.79 15.24
N PRO A 402 1.82 -20.19 14.46
CA PRO A 402 3.29 -20.27 14.59
C PRO A 402 3.95 -19.18 15.44
N ALA A 403 3.18 -18.19 15.93
CA ALA A 403 3.75 -17.11 16.73
C ALA A 403 4.46 -17.63 17.99
N ARG A 404 5.45 -16.88 18.45
CA ARG A 404 6.29 -17.21 19.61
C ARG A 404 6.21 -16.18 20.73
N HIS A 405 5.65 -15.01 20.41
CA HIS A 405 5.49 -13.91 21.35
C HIS A 405 4.07 -13.32 21.27
N GLN A 406 3.64 -12.67 22.32
CA GLN A 406 2.39 -11.95 22.44
C GLN A 406 2.66 -10.44 22.56
N ALA A 407 1.76 -9.61 22.07
CA ALA A 407 1.91 -8.16 22.14
C ALA A 407 0.62 -7.45 22.58
N GLY A 408 -0.29 -8.19 23.23
CA GLY A 408 -1.55 -7.65 23.70
C GLY A 408 -1.52 -7.21 25.15
N GLU A 409 -2.47 -6.38 25.55
CA GLU A 409 -2.61 -5.87 26.91
C GLU A 409 -3.79 -6.51 27.68
N SER A 410 -4.60 -7.33 27.02
CA SER A 410 -5.83 -7.90 27.59
C SER A 410 -5.89 -9.41 27.44
N SER A 411 -6.36 -10.10 28.47
CA SER A 411 -6.57 -11.55 28.46
C SER A 411 -7.93 -11.97 27.89
N SER A 412 -8.73 -11.03 27.34
CA SER A 412 -10.06 -11.32 26.81
C SER A 412 -10.00 -12.36 25.68
N ALA A 413 -10.81 -13.42 25.81
CA ALA A 413 -10.88 -14.48 24.80
C ALA A 413 -11.55 -14.03 23.47
N SER A 414 -12.20 -12.87 23.45
CA SER A 414 -12.75 -12.28 22.22
C SER A 414 -11.70 -11.62 21.35
N LEU A 415 -10.56 -11.23 21.93
CA LEU A 415 -9.44 -10.64 21.21
C LEU A 415 -8.65 -11.71 20.45
N PRO A 416 -8.13 -11.40 19.25
CA PRO A 416 -7.29 -12.31 18.50
C PRO A 416 -5.93 -12.53 19.18
N PRO A 417 -5.39 -13.76 19.21
CA PRO A 417 -4.01 -14.01 19.61
C PRO A 417 -3.05 -13.71 18.47
N MET A 418 -1.80 -13.35 18.75
CA MET A 418 -0.73 -13.40 17.75
C MET A 418 -0.64 -14.79 17.13
N GLY A 419 -0.37 -14.87 15.82
CA GLY A 419 -0.38 -16.12 15.06
C GLY A 419 -1.76 -16.55 14.56
N LEU A 420 -2.82 -15.79 14.85
CA LEU A 420 -4.14 -16.05 14.27
C LEU A 420 -4.05 -16.11 12.75
N ARG A 421 -4.69 -17.13 12.15
CA ARG A 421 -4.73 -17.25 10.69
C ARG A 421 -6.13 -17.05 10.16
N VAL A 422 -6.25 -16.14 9.19
CA VAL A 422 -7.49 -15.84 8.50
C VAL A 422 -7.33 -16.07 7.00
N ARG A 423 -8.43 -16.35 6.31
CA ARG A 423 -8.43 -16.45 4.85
C ARG A 423 -9.62 -15.71 4.25
N LEU A 424 -9.49 -15.28 3.02
CA LEU A 424 -10.60 -14.79 2.23
C LEU A 424 -11.54 -15.96 1.92
N LYS A 425 -12.85 -15.75 2.04
CA LYS A 425 -13.84 -16.78 1.76
C LYS A 425 -13.82 -17.17 0.28
N ALA A 426 -13.91 -18.46 -0.02
CA ALA A 426 -13.98 -18.95 -1.39
C ALA A 426 -15.20 -18.49 -2.19
N SER A 427 -16.23 -17.97 -1.50
CA SER A 427 -17.43 -17.41 -2.13
C SER A 427 -17.28 -15.97 -2.63
N VAL A 428 -16.17 -15.31 -2.33
CA VAL A 428 -15.92 -13.95 -2.81
C VAL A 428 -15.55 -13.99 -4.29
N ASP A 429 -16.29 -13.24 -5.10
CA ASP A 429 -15.97 -13.09 -6.51
C ASP A 429 -14.83 -12.07 -6.67
N ILE A 430 -13.70 -12.54 -7.18
CA ILE A 430 -12.51 -11.72 -7.41
C ILE A 430 -12.34 -11.34 -8.89
N SER A 431 -13.28 -11.68 -9.76
CA SER A 431 -13.15 -11.47 -11.21
C SER A 431 -13.19 -10.00 -11.62
N SER A 432 -13.77 -9.15 -10.78
CA SER A 432 -13.88 -7.70 -11.00
C SER A 432 -12.65 -6.89 -10.57
N PHE A 433 -11.69 -7.54 -9.91
CA PHE A 433 -10.44 -6.90 -9.50
C PHE A 433 -9.39 -6.98 -10.61
N GLY A 434 -8.47 -6.04 -10.64
CA GLY A 434 -7.38 -6.03 -11.59
C GLY A 434 -6.39 -7.19 -11.41
N PRO A 435 -5.52 -7.46 -12.38
CA PRO A 435 -4.70 -8.67 -12.40
C PRO A 435 -3.73 -8.80 -11.22
N GLN A 436 -3.14 -7.71 -10.73
CA GLN A 436 -2.26 -7.75 -9.55
C GLN A 436 -3.05 -8.11 -8.29
N ALA A 437 -4.20 -7.45 -8.11
CA ALA A 437 -5.11 -7.72 -7.00
C ALA A 437 -5.64 -9.17 -7.02
N GLN A 438 -5.99 -9.72 -8.19
CA GLN A 438 -6.46 -11.10 -8.31
C GLN A 438 -5.41 -12.12 -7.85
N VAL A 439 -4.12 -11.88 -8.12
CA VAL A 439 -3.03 -12.75 -7.63
C VAL A 439 -2.99 -12.75 -6.10
N LEU A 440 -3.05 -11.56 -5.49
CA LEU A 440 -3.05 -11.39 -4.04
C LEU A 440 -4.30 -12.03 -3.41
N LEU A 441 -5.48 -11.78 -3.95
CA LEU A 441 -6.73 -12.35 -3.44
C LEU A 441 -6.78 -13.87 -3.56
N THR A 442 -6.19 -14.42 -4.62
CA THR A 442 -6.02 -15.87 -4.77
C THR A 442 -5.15 -16.44 -3.65
N ALA A 443 -4.04 -15.78 -3.32
CA ALA A 443 -3.20 -16.20 -2.20
C ALA A 443 -3.93 -16.10 -0.86
N LEU A 444 -4.73 -15.06 -0.65
CA LEU A 444 -5.56 -14.91 0.54
C LEU A 444 -6.61 -16.03 0.68
N MET A 445 -7.13 -16.56 -0.43
CA MET A 445 -8.03 -17.73 -0.39
C MET A 445 -7.27 -19.02 -0.09
N GLN A 446 -6.10 -19.21 -0.71
CA GLN A 446 -5.33 -20.45 -0.62
C GLN A 446 -4.49 -20.55 0.65
N TYR A 447 -3.71 -19.51 0.93
CA TYR A 447 -2.74 -19.48 2.03
C TYR A 447 -3.21 -18.61 3.20
N GLY A 448 -4.12 -17.65 2.93
CA GLY A 448 -4.59 -16.69 3.92
C GLY A 448 -3.48 -15.77 4.43
N MET A 449 -3.69 -15.22 5.62
CA MET A 449 -2.73 -14.35 6.28
C MET A 449 -2.62 -14.65 7.78
N ILE A 450 -1.48 -14.32 8.37
CA ILE A 450 -1.14 -14.57 9.76
C ILE A 450 -1.06 -13.22 10.49
N LEU A 451 -1.71 -13.12 11.64
CA LEU A 451 -1.59 -11.95 12.52
C LEU A 451 -0.20 -11.95 13.15
N ALA A 452 0.60 -10.98 12.74
CA ALA A 452 2.02 -10.94 13.03
C ALA A 452 2.42 -9.74 13.89
N ASP A 453 1.63 -8.66 13.84
CA ASP A 453 1.95 -7.44 14.58
C ASP A 453 0.71 -6.67 15.04
N ASN A 454 0.91 -5.71 15.95
CA ASN A 454 -0.06 -4.67 16.24
C ASN A 454 0.08 -3.54 15.20
N GLY A 455 -1.03 -2.94 14.86
CA GLY A 455 -1.12 -1.86 13.87
C GLY A 455 -2.57 -1.61 13.49
N SER A 456 -2.81 -0.90 12.42
CA SER A 456 -4.18 -0.69 11.95
C SER A 456 -4.85 -1.99 11.52
N PRO A 457 -6.15 -2.16 11.78
CA PRO A 457 -6.87 -3.39 11.41
C PRO A 457 -6.86 -3.64 9.90
N TRP A 458 -6.62 -4.90 9.51
CA TRP A 458 -6.65 -5.38 8.11
C TRP A 458 -5.56 -4.79 7.20
N TYR A 459 -4.45 -4.30 7.78
CA TYR A 459 -3.31 -3.86 7.00
C TYR A 459 -2.44 -5.07 6.63
N ILE A 460 -2.18 -5.22 5.33
CA ILE A 460 -1.28 -6.25 4.77
C ILE A 460 0.01 -5.58 4.35
N SER A 461 1.14 -6.08 4.83
CA SER A 461 2.45 -5.53 4.49
C SER A 461 3.02 -6.13 3.21
N GLY A 462 3.75 -5.32 2.47
CA GLY A 462 4.46 -5.73 1.26
C GLY A 462 5.71 -4.89 1.02
N THR A 463 6.36 -5.17 -0.10
CA THR A 463 7.57 -4.44 -0.49
C THR A 463 7.23 -3.25 -1.39
N PRO A 464 7.91 -2.10 -1.26
CA PRO A 464 7.75 -1.01 -2.23
C PRO A 464 8.27 -1.44 -3.60
N ASP A 465 7.51 -1.13 -4.66
CA ASP A 465 7.94 -1.37 -6.05
C ASP A 465 7.19 -0.42 -6.98
N SER A 466 7.91 0.36 -7.81
CA SER A 466 7.30 1.37 -8.69
C SER A 466 6.37 0.80 -9.79
N ARG A 467 6.29 -0.52 -9.90
CA ARG A 467 5.42 -1.23 -10.84
C ARG A 467 4.08 -1.65 -10.24
N TRP A 468 3.83 -1.38 -8.96
CA TRP A 468 2.53 -1.61 -8.35
C TRP A 468 1.47 -0.73 -9.01
N ASN A 469 0.32 -1.29 -9.22
CA ASN A 469 -0.89 -0.55 -9.57
C ASN A 469 -1.65 -0.23 -8.27
N ASP A 470 -1.40 0.95 -7.72
CA ASP A 470 -2.00 1.37 -6.45
C ASP A 470 -3.53 1.47 -6.53
N ASP A 471 -4.08 1.78 -7.70
CA ASP A 471 -5.54 1.86 -7.91
C ASP A 471 -6.22 0.49 -7.81
N GLU A 472 -5.58 -0.58 -8.32
CA GLU A 472 -6.07 -1.94 -8.07
C GLU A 472 -6.12 -2.26 -6.58
N PHE A 473 -5.14 -1.80 -5.82
CA PHE A 473 -5.05 -2.03 -4.39
C PHE A 473 -6.04 -1.19 -3.59
N HIS A 474 -6.32 0.04 -4.01
CA HIS A 474 -7.38 0.84 -3.41
C HIS A 474 -8.76 0.16 -3.50
N LYS A 475 -9.05 -0.52 -4.60
CA LYS A 475 -10.31 -1.29 -4.73
C LYS A 475 -10.43 -2.43 -3.70
N LEU A 476 -9.32 -2.92 -3.16
CA LEU A 476 -9.35 -3.96 -2.12
C LEU A 476 -10.00 -3.50 -0.81
N GLN A 477 -10.11 -2.20 -0.56
CA GLN A 477 -10.82 -1.64 0.59
C GLN A 477 -12.33 -1.96 0.58
N THR A 478 -12.87 -2.38 -0.56
CA THR A 478 -14.26 -2.86 -0.65
C THR A 478 -14.45 -4.22 0.02
N LEU A 479 -13.38 -5.01 0.15
CA LEU A 479 -13.37 -6.25 0.92
C LEU A 479 -13.16 -5.91 2.40
N THR A 480 -14.04 -6.42 3.23
CA THR A 480 -14.08 -6.09 4.66
C THR A 480 -13.90 -7.33 5.52
N GLY A 481 -13.78 -7.19 6.82
CA GLY A 481 -13.72 -8.33 7.73
C GLY A 481 -14.86 -9.34 7.56
N ARG A 482 -15.99 -8.95 6.94
CA ARG A 482 -17.11 -9.86 6.61
C ARG A 482 -16.75 -10.88 5.53
N ASP A 483 -15.78 -10.57 4.69
CA ASP A 483 -15.37 -11.41 3.57
C ASP A 483 -14.33 -12.45 3.97
N PHE A 484 -13.87 -12.38 5.21
CA PHE A 484 -12.88 -13.28 5.78
C PHE A 484 -13.46 -14.28 6.77
N GLU A 485 -12.68 -15.30 7.07
CA GLU A 485 -12.97 -16.30 8.10
C GLU A 485 -11.69 -16.74 8.81
N VAL A 486 -11.79 -16.96 10.12
CA VAL A 486 -10.69 -17.50 10.93
C VAL A 486 -10.60 -19.01 10.72
N VAL A 487 -9.40 -19.49 10.44
CA VAL A 487 -9.14 -20.90 10.17
C VAL A 487 -8.66 -21.62 11.42
N ASN A 488 -9.15 -22.85 11.64
CA ASN A 488 -8.63 -23.71 12.69
C ASN A 488 -7.26 -24.27 12.30
N THR A 489 -6.23 -23.82 12.98
CA THR A 489 -4.83 -24.19 12.74
C THR A 489 -4.28 -25.18 13.77
N SER A 490 -5.11 -25.75 14.64
CA SER A 490 -4.67 -26.61 15.75
C SER A 490 -3.89 -27.87 15.30
N SER A 491 -4.07 -28.28 14.03
CA SER A 491 -3.35 -29.40 13.41
C SER A 491 -2.21 -28.97 12.47
N LEU A 492 -1.91 -27.67 12.39
CA LEU A 492 -0.74 -27.17 11.66
C LEU A 492 0.47 -27.19 12.58
N HIS A 493 1.50 -27.88 12.15
CA HIS A 493 2.82 -27.88 12.76
C HIS A 493 3.84 -27.90 11.64
N ASN A 494 5.03 -27.34 11.86
CA ASN A 494 6.14 -27.52 10.93
C ASN A 494 6.53 -29.02 10.93
N GLY A 495 6.63 -29.59 9.74
CA GLY A 495 7.01 -30.99 9.53
C GLY A 495 8.46 -31.30 9.92
#